data_a0eed94b10c8c7d5dee37f489e9f0716
#
_entry.id   a0eed94b10c8c7d5dee37f489e9f0716
#
_cell.length_a   1.000
_cell.length_b   1.000
_cell.length_c   1.000
_cell.angle_alpha   90.00
_cell.angle_beta   90.00
_cell.angle_gamma   90.00
#
_symmetry.space_group_name_H-M   'P 1'
#
loop_
_entity.id
_entity.type
_entity.pdbx_description
1 polymer ?
#
loop_
_entity_poly.entity_id
_entity_poly.type
_entity_poly.pdbx_seq_one_letter_code
_entity_poly.pdbx_strand_id
1 'polypeptide(L)'
;MKVTGIIAEYNPFHRGHAYHIEQAKKLTGADAVVVVMSGDFMQRGTPAIMDKYARARMALMNGADVVIELPSCYACASAEYFADGAVALLDSLGIVDTLCFGSECGSIDMLRPIAQVLVDEPEAYKKTLKAELAIGRSYPTARNTALVHCMPEFAANENIIGSPNNILGIEYIKSIIRRGSKIKPVTIQRTGADYHSYRFSNSFSSSLALRQALHTPGSLELIRDQVPSNVYDIMAENYEKTFPVFPRDFSAMLKYKLLVEESRGYSRFVDINEDLSDRILKNLYKSYDYESLCDILKSKNVTYARVSRMLCHILLNLKKSDMYAYRNNGTV
;
A
#
# COMPACT_ATOMS: atom_id res chain seq x y z
N MET A 1 19.23 -6.30 -22.53
CA MET A 1 19.15 -5.71 -21.18
C MET A 1 17.93 -6.31 -20.49
N LYS A 2 18.09 -6.86 -19.30
CA LYS A 2 16.98 -7.37 -18.46
C LYS A 2 16.61 -6.32 -17.44
N VAL A 3 15.31 -6.03 -17.30
CA VAL A 3 14.80 -5.00 -16.39
C VAL A 3 13.85 -5.62 -15.39
N THR A 4 14.07 -5.34 -14.11
CA THR A 4 13.17 -5.76 -13.03
C THR A 4 12.44 -4.55 -12.44
N GLY A 5 11.11 -4.64 -12.38
CA GLY A 5 10.25 -3.72 -11.67
C GLY A 5 10.15 -4.07 -10.19
N ILE A 6 10.07 -3.07 -9.36
CA ILE A 6 9.74 -3.16 -7.93
C ILE A 6 8.63 -2.13 -7.64
N ILE A 7 7.65 -2.50 -6.81
CA ILE A 7 6.63 -1.58 -6.32
C ILE A 7 6.86 -1.37 -4.83
N ALA A 8 6.98 -0.11 -4.39
CA ALA A 8 7.38 0.21 -3.03
C ALA A 8 6.78 1.52 -2.49
N GLU A 9 6.81 1.68 -1.18
CA GLU A 9 6.49 2.93 -0.49
C GLU A 9 7.74 3.62 0.08
N TYR A 10 8.72 2.83 0.53
CA TYR A 10 9.95 3.31 1.19
C TYR A 10 9.68 4.35 2.30
N ASN A 11 8.84 4.00 3.23
CA ASN A 11 8.31 4.93 4.24
C ASN A 11 8.71 4.57 5.69
N PRO A 12 9.98 4.82 6.11
CA PRO A 12 11.13 5.25 5.31
C PRO A 12 11.85 4.08 4.62
N PHE A 13 12.86 4.39 3.78
CA PHE A 13 13.77 3.40 3.23
C PHE A 13 14.63 2.79 4.37
N HIS A 14 14.85 1.47 4.35
CA HIS A 14 15.62 0.77 5.37
C HIS A 14 16.42 -0.41 4.78
N ARG A 15 17.27 -1.06 5.61
CA ARG A 15 18.15 -2.17 5.17
C ARG A 15 17.39 -3.30 4.47
N GLY A 16 16.16 -3.61 4.89
CA GLY A 16 15.32 -4.62 4.23
C GLY A 16 14.94 -4.23 2.79
N HIS A 17 14.80 -2.94 2.49
CA HIS A 17 14.56 -2.47 1.13
C HIS A 17 15.82 -2.55 0.26
N ALA A 18 16.99 -2.20 0.79
CA ALA A 18 18.26 -2.37 0.11
C ALA A 18 18.51 -3.86 -0.22
N TYR A 19 18.28 -4.74 0.75
CA TYR A 19 18.34 -6.18 0.56
C TYR A 19 17.37 -6.67 -0.53
N HIS A 20 16.14 -6.15 -0.54
CA HIS A 20 15.16 -6.52 -1.57
C HIS A 20 15.62 -6.13 -2.98
N ILE A 21 16.17 -4.92 -3.17
CA ILE A 21 16.70 -4.47 -4.46
C ILE A 21 17.87 -5.38 -4.90
N GLU A 22 18.79 -5.67 -3.99
CA GLU A 22 19.94 -6.57 -4.26
C GLU A 22 19.49 -7.98 -4.67
N GLN A 23 18.56 -8.56 -3.91
CA GLN A 23 18.04 -9.91 -4.20
C GLN A 23 17.22 -9.94 -5.49
N ALA A 24 16.46 -8.88 -5.79
CA ALA A 24 15.74 -8.75 -7.05
C ALA A 24 16.69 -8.81 -8.25
N LYS A 25 17.79 -8.05 -8.23
CA LYS A 25 18.84 -8.13 -9.26
C LYS A 25 19.44 -9.53 -9.38
N LYS A 26 19.79 -10.17 -8.25
CA LYS A 26 20.39 -11.52 -8.24
C LYS A 26 19.46 -12.59 -8.79
N LEU A 27 18.21 -12.63 -8.33
CA LEU A 27 17.24 -13.67 -8.71
C LEU A 27 16.80 -13.58 -10.16
N THR A 28 16.66 -12.36 -10.67
CA THR A 28 16.17 -12.13 -12.05
C THR A 28 17.30 -12.02 -13.06
N GLY A 29 18.55 -11.83 -12.60
CA GLY A 29 19.69 -11.49 -13.45
C GLY A 29 19.49 -10.16 -14.16
N ALA A 30 18.82 -9.20 -13.50
CA ALA A 30 18.51 -7.91 -14.10
C ALA A 30 19.73 -6.99 -14.17
N ASP A 31 19.86 -6.33 -15.31
CA ASP A 31 20.85 -5.26 -15.53
C ASP A 31 20.41 -3.94 -14.87
N ALA A 32 19.08 -3.70 -14.80
CA ALA A 32 18.51 -2.48 -14.22
C ALA A 32 17.25 -2.77 -13.39
N VAL A 33 17.02 -1.91 -12.37
CA VAL A 33 15.83 -1.92 -11.51
C VAL A 33 15.05 -0.63 -11.69
N VAL A 34 13.77 -0.77 -12.06
CA VAL A 34 12.78 0.32 -12.10
C VAL A 34 11.87 0.20 -10.87
N VAL A 35 11.80 1.24 -10.07
CA VAL A 35 10.92 1.30 -8.91
C VAL A 35 9.72 2.18 -9.21
N VAL A 36 8.51 1.64 -9.06
CA VAL A 36 7.28 2.44 -8.95
C VAL A 36 7.04 2.69 -7.47
N MET A 37 7.11 3.97 -7.08
CA MET A 37 7.08 4.38 -5.68
C MET A 37 5.89 5.30 -5.39
N SER A 38 5.18 5.07 -4.28
CA SER A 38 4.17 6.01 -3.79
C SER A 38 4.76 7.41 -3.61
N GLY A 39 4.03 8.43 -4.05
CA GLY A 39 4.37 9.84 -3.81
C GLY A 39 4.32 10.20 -2.32
N ASP A 40 3.79 11.37 -1.98
CA ASP A 40 3.80 11.84 -0.58
C ASP A 40 2.66 11.26 0.28
N PHE A 41 1.81 10.39 -0.29
CA PHE A 41 0.76 9.69 0.45
C PHE A 41 0.79 8.19 0.19
N MET A 42 0.53 7.43 1.26
CA MET A 42 0.72 5.98 1.33
C MET A 42 -0.58 5.21 1.10
N GLN A 43 -0.46 3.93 0.77
CA GLN A 43 -1.58 3.01 0.51
C GLN A 43 -2.56 2.92 1.70
N ARG A 44 -2.10 3.13 2.91
CA ARG A 44 -2.94 3.14 4.12
C ARG A 44 -3.62 4.48 4.40
N GLY A 45 -3.48 5.48 3.50
CA GLY A 45 -4.10 6.80 3.64
C GLY A 45 -3.40 7.70 4.65
N THR A 46 -2.11 7.55 4.82
CA THR A 46 -1.30 8.44 5.66
C THR A 46 -0.30 9.20 4.81
N PRO A 47 0.19 10.37 5.24
CA PRO A 47 1.33 10.98 4.60
C PRO A 47 2.56 10.09 4.72
N ALA A 48 3.49 10.22 3.79
CA ALA A 48 4.83 9.71 3.93
C ALA A 48 5.54 10.43 5.06
N ILE A 49 6.38 9.69 5.82
CA ILE A 49 7.15 10.32 6.90
C ILE A 49 8.18 11.35 6.39
N MET A 50 8.54 11.25 5.11
CA MET A 50 9.49 12.11 4.40
C MET A 50 9.03 12.30 2.95
N ASP A 51 9.38 13.43 2.35
CA ASP A 51 9.00 13.76 0.97
C ASP A 51 9.50 12.73 -0.06
N LYS A 52 8.83 12.69 -1.20
CA LYS A 52 9.08 11.72 -2.25
C LYS A 52 10.47 11.85 -2.87
N TYR A 53 11.04 13.05 -2.97
CA TYR A 53 12.34 13.27 -3.60
C TYR A 53 13.48 12.72 -2.74
N ALA A 54 13.42 12.93 -1.41
CA ALA A 54 14.35 12.33 -0.47
C ALA A 54 14.27 10.80 -0.51
N ARG A 55 13.07 10.21 -0.52
CA ARG A 55 12.87 8.76 -0.62
C ARG A 55 13.33 8.19 -1.96
N ALA A 56 13.11 8.89 -3.07
CA ALA A 56 13.64 8.50 -4.39
C ALA A 56 15.17 8.53 -4.41
N ARG A 57 15.79 9.58 -3.85
CA ARG A 57 17.25 9.67 -3.70
C ARG A 57 17.80 8.49 -2.90
N MET A 58 17.15 8.12 -1.78
CA MET A 58 17.54 6.94 -1.00
C MET A 58 17.50 5.66 -1.83
N ALA A 59 16.45 5.43 -2.61
CA ALA A 59 16.33 4.26 -3.47
C ALA A 59 17.41 4.21 -4.55
N LEU A 60 17.65 5.33 -5.25
CA LEU A 60 18.67 5.45 -6.28
C LEU A 60 20.08 5.19 -5.73
N MET A 61 20.41 5.74 -4.57
CA MET A 61 21.71 5.51 -3.90
C MET A 61 21.88 4.08 -3.39
N ASN A 62 20.81 3.27 -3.34
CA ASN A 62 20.82 1.90 -2.85
C ASN A 62 20.42 0.88 -3.92
N GLY A 63 20.66 1.19 -5.20
CA GLY A 63 20.67 0.24 -6.29
C GLY A 63 19.44 0.23 -7.20
N ALA A 64 18.47 1.15 -7.01
CA ALA A 64 17.48 1.45 -8.03
C ALA A 64 18.13 2.29 -9.14
N ASP A 65 17.75 2.05 -10.40
CA ASP A 65 18.27 2.78 -11.54
C ASP A 65 17.30 3.88 -12.00
N VAL A 66 15.99 3.64 -11.82
CA VAL A 66 14.90 4.59 -12.12
C VAL A 66 13.86 4.52 -11.01
N VAL A 67 13.33 5.67 -10.61
CA VAL A 67 12.18 5.78 -9.71
C VAL A 67 11.07 6.56 -10.38
N ILE A 68 9.88 5.97 -10.46
CA ILE A 68 8.68 6.56 -11.07
C ILE A 68 7.64 6.74 -9.97
N GLU A 69 7.02 7.91 -9.91
CA GLU A 69 5.97 8.17 -8.93
C GLU A 69 4.67 7.49 -9.32
N LEU A 70 4.09 6.71 -8.40
CA LEU A 70 2.71 6.24 -8.51
C LEU A 70 1.77 7.39 -8.16
N PRO A 71 0.85 7.79 -9.07
CA PRO A 71 -0.09 8.87 -8.80
C PRO A 71 -0.90 8.65 -7.52
N SER A 72 -1.14 9.72 -6.74
CA SER A 72 -1.78 9.64 -5.42
C SER A 72 -3.15 8.95 -5.44
N CYS A 73 -3.89 9.05 -6.54
CA CYS A 73 -5.19 8.38 -6.72
C CYS A 73 -5.08 6.83 -6.73
N TYR A 74 -3.93 6.29 -7.11
CA TYR A 74 -3.62 4.86 -7.01
C TYR A 74 -2.83 4.55 -5.74
N ALA A 75 -1.86 5.40 -5.38
CA ALA A 75 -1.04 5.22 -4.19
C ALA A 75 -1.87 5.14 -2.90
N CYS A 76 -2.90 5.99 -2.74
CA CYS A 76 -3.80 6.01 -1.59
C CYS A 76 -5.05 5.15 -1.77
N ALA A 77 -5.01 4.09 -2.56
CA ALA A 77 -6.18 3.27 -2.85
C ALA A 77 -6.17 1.92 -2.12
N SER A 78 -7.19 1.08 -2.38
CA SER A 78 -7.18 -0.31 -1.95
C SER A 78 -6.01 -1.07 -2.58
N ALA A 79 -5.65 -2.24 -2.01
CA ALA A 79 -4.57 -3.07 -2.56
C ALA A 79 -4.77 -3.39 -4.05
N GLU A 80 -6.02 -3.61 -4.48
CA GLU A 80 -6.36 -3.87 -5.89
C GLU A 80 -5.98 -2.68 -6.79
N TYR A 81 -6.41 -1.47 -6.45
CA TYR A 81 -6.14 -0.28 -7.28
C TYR A 81 -4.70 0.19 -7.19
N PHE A 82 -4.09 0.06 -6.02
CA PHE A 82 -2.66 0.28 -5.84
C PHE A 82 -1.83 -0.63 -6.77
N ALA A 83 -2.13 -1.92 -6.76
CA ALA A 83 -1.48 -2.91 -7.61
C ALA A 83 -1.74 -2.65 -9.10
N ASP A 84 -3.00 -2.35 -9.46
CA ASP A 84 -3.37 -2.13 -10.86
C ASP A 84 -2.67 -0.90 -11.45
N GLY A 85 -2.65 0.24 -10.74
CA GLY A 85 -1.93 1.43 -11.20
C GLY A 85 -0.42 1.21 -11.30
N ALA A 86 0.18 0.54 -10.30
CA ALA A 86 1.62 0.30 -10.30
C ALA A 86 2.06 -0.69 -11.39
N VAL A 87 1.32 -1.78 -11.60
CA VAL A 87 1.58 -2.74 -12.69
C VAL A 87 1.35 -2.09 -14.05
N ALA A 88 0.31 -1.25 -14.19
CA ALA A 88 0.07 -0.51 -15.42
C ALA A 88 1.23 0.38 -15.82
N LEU A 89 1.83 1.11 -14.87
CA LEU A 89 3.02 1.93 -15.12
C LEU A 89 4.19 1.08 -15.61
N LEU A 90 4.49 -0.03 -14.92
CA LEU A 90 5.58 -0.93 -15.31
C LEU A 90 5.35 -1.55 -16.69
N ASP A 91 4.12 -1.97 -16.99
CA ASP A 91 3.75 -2.57 -18.27
C ASP A 91 3.84 -1.56 -19.43
N SER A 92 3.39 -0.33 -19.19
CA SER A 92 3.41 0.76 -20.18
C SER A 92 4.82 1.20 -20.58
N LEU A 93 5.84 0.94 -19.76
CA LEU A 93 7.23 1.18 -20.14
C LEU A 93 7.69 0.24 -21.28
N GLY A 94 7.10 -0.93 -21.43
CA GLY A 94 7.41 -1.89 -22.48
C GLY A 94 8.79 -2.54 -22.38
N ILE A 95 9.56 -2.24 -21.35
CA ILE A 95 10.94 -2.72 -21.15
C ILE A 95 11.11 -3.60 -19.89
N VAL A 96 10.07 -3.74 -19.07
CA VAL A 96 10.14 -4.47 -17.80
C VAL A 96 9.84 -5.95 -18.05
N ASP A 97 10.83 -6.82 -17.77
CA ASP A 97 10.71 -8.27 -17.95
C ASP A 97 10.08 -8.97 -16.74
N THR A 98 10.38 -8.49 -15.54
CA THR A 98 9.96 -9.13 -14.30
C THR A 98 9.44 -8.09 -13.29
N LEU A 99 8.47 -8.49 -12.45
CA LEU A 99 8.06 -7.75 -11.26
C LEU A 99 8.49 -8.56 -10.03
N CYS A 100 9.43 -8.03 -9.25
CA CYS A 100 9.92 -8.65 -8.03
C CYS A 100 9.27 -7.99 -6.80
N PHE A 101 8.71 -8.81 -5.91
CA PHE A 101 8.09 -8.35 -4.66
C PHE A 101 8.36 -9.31 -3.51
N GLY A 102 8.27 -8.80 -2.28
CA GLY A 102 8.37 -9.63 -1.08
C GLY A 102 7.01 -10.24 -0.71
N SER A 103 6.98 -11.51 -0.30
CA SER A 103 5.78 -12.17 0.23
C SER A 103 6.11 -12.99 1.46
N GLU A 104 5.13 -13.26 2.30
CA GLU A 104 5.32 -14.10 3.49
C GLU A 104 5.52 -15.57 3.09
N CYS A 105 4.80 -16.05 2.07
CA CYS A 105 4.90 -17.43 1.61
C CYS A 105 6.15 -17.70 0.72
N GLY A 106 6.72 -16.70 0.08
CA GLY A 106 7.90 -16.84 -0.80
C GLY A 106 7.69 -17.70 -2.05
N SER A 107 6.45 -17.95 -2.47
CA SER A 107 6.13 -18.87 -3.58
C SER A 107 5.10 -18.31 -4.53
N ILE A 108 5.49 -18.12 -5.79
CA ILE A 108 4.58 -17.73 -6.88
C ILE A 108 3.55 -18.84 -7.16
N ASP A 109 3.95 -20.10 -7.06
CA ASP A 109 3.06 -21.24 -7.33
C ASP A 109 1.89 -21.30 -6.32
N MET A 110 2.06 -20.74 -5.13
CA MET A 110 0.98 -20.60 -4.15
C MET A 110 0.11 -19.37 -4.41
N LEU A 111 0.69 -18.25 -4.87
CA LEU A 111 -0.05 -16.99 -5.07
C LEU A 111 -0.81 -16.94 -6.40
N ARG A 112 -0.24 -17.51 -7.46
CA ARG A 112 -0.81 -17.46 -8.82
C ARG A 112 -2.19 -18.12 -8.95
N PRO A 113 -2.43 -19.33 -8.41
CA PRO A 113 -3.76 -19.95 -8.47
C PRO A 113 -4.84 -19.08 -7.80
N ILE A 114 -4.51 -18.46 -6.67
CA ILE A 114 -5.41 -17.55 -5.95
C ILE A 114 -5.73 -16.33 -6.82
N ALA A 115 -4.71 -15.73 -7.44
CA ALA A 115 -4.88 -14.61 -8.35
C ALA A 115 -5.75 -14.98 -9.55
N GLN A 116 -5.59 -16.21 -10.10
CA GLN A 116 -6.39 -16.70 -11.22
C GLN A 116 -7.87 -16.83 -10.83
N VAL A 117 -8.19 -17.42 -9.67
CA VAL A 117 -9.59 -17.51 -9.18
C VAL A 117 -10.20 -16.10 -9.04
N LEU A 118 -9.41 -15.10 -8.60
CA LEU A 118 -9.88 -13.72 -8.48
C LEU A 118 -10.01 -12.98 -9.83
N VAL A 119 -9.37 -13.46 -10.88
CA VAL A 119 -9.57 -12.97 -12.26
C VAL A 119 -10.82 -13.59 -12.87
N ASP A 120 -10.97 -14.91 -12.75
CA ASP A 120 -12.03 -15.69 -13.41
C ASP A 120 -13.37 -15.55 -12.68
N GLU A 121 -13.34 -15.34 -11.37
CA GLU A 121 -14.51 -15.26 -10.49
C GLU A 121 -15.53 -16.34 -10.79
N PRO A 122 -15.20 -17.64 -10.63
CA PRO A 122 -16.11 -18.73 -10.94
C PRO A 122 -17.41 -18.62 -10.14
N GLU A 123 -18.50 -19.22 -10.65
CA GLU A 123 -19.84 -19.11 -10.03
C GLU A 123 -19.88 -19.53 -8.56
N ALA A 124 -19.10 -20.54 -8.17
CA ALA A 124 -18.98 -20.94 -6.77
C ALA A 124 -18.40 -19.81 -5.90
N TYR A 125 -17.38 -19.10 -6.41
CA TYR A 125 -16.78 -17.93 -5.73
C TYR A 125 -17.81 -16.81 -5.56
N LYS A 126 -18.46 -16.38 -6.65
CA LYS A 126 -19.48 -15.31 -6.64
C LYS A 126 -20.62 -15.60 -5.70
N LYS A 127 -21.16 -16.84 -5.74
CA LYS A 127 -22.26 -17.27 -4.89
C LYS A 127 -21.87 -17.20 -3.41
N THR A 128 -20.71 -17.74 -3.05
CA THR A 128 -20.23 -17.74 -1.67
C THR A 128 -19.94 -16.32 -1.19
N LEU A 129 -19.24 -15.50 -2.00
CA LEU A 129 -18.96 -14.10 -1.67
C LEU A 129 -20.25 -13.32 -1.39
N LYS A 130 -21.26 -13.45 -2.27
CA LYS A 130 -22.56 -12.78 -2.12
C LYS A 130 -23.28 -13.23 -0.83
N ALA A 131 -23.28 -14.53 -0.54
CA ALA A 131 -23.90 -15.07 0.67
C ALA A 131 -23.24 -14.52 1.95
N GLU A 132 -21.91 -14.49 1.98
CA GLU A 132 -21.14 -13.98 3.14
C GLU A 132 -21.36 -12.48 3.36
N LEU A 133 -21.43 -11.69 2.28
CA LEU A 133 -21.75 -10.26 2.36
C LEU A 133 -23.19 -10.02 2.82
N ALA A 134 -24.15 -10.86 2.40
CA ALA A 134 -25.55 -10.71 2.80
C ALA A 134 -25.78 -10.93 4.30
N ILE A 135 -24.97 -11.76 4.97
CA ILE A 135 -25.01 -11.95 6.42
C ILE A 135 -24.17 -10.91 7.20
N GLY A 136 -23.69 -9.83 6.51
CA GLY A 136 -23.02 -8.70 7.12
C GLY A 136 -21.54 -8.91 7.43
N ARG A 137 -20.87 -9.91 6.84
CA ARG A 137 -19.42 -10.05 6.98
C ARG A 137 -18.67 -8.96 6.22
N SER A 138 -17.49 -8.60 6.71
CA SER A 138 -16.61 -7.66 6.01
C SER A 138 -16.16 -8.25 4.67
N TYR A 139 -15.91 -7.40 3.68
CA TYR A 139 -15.45 -7.87 2.36
C TYR A 139 -14.18 -8.75 2.43
N PRO A 140 -13.12 -8.41 3.22
CA PRO A 140 -11.95 -9.29 3.35
C PRO A 140 -12.31 -10.69 3.88
N THR A 141 -13.17 -10.77 4.90
CA THR A 141 -13.63 -12.05 5.45
C THR A 141 -14.45 -12.84 4.44
N ALA A 142 -15.41 -12.20 3.79
CA ALA A 142 -16.27 -12.83 2.77
C ALA A 142 -15.45 -13.34 1.58
N ARG A 143 -14.46 -12.55 1.12
CA ARG A 143 -13.51 -12.94 0.07
C ARG A 143 -12.69 -14.16 0.47
N ASN A 144 -12.14 -14.17 1.69
CA ASN A 144 -11.35 -15.30 2.17
C ASN A 144 -12.20 -16.58 2.24
N THR A 145 -13.42 -16.52 2.78
CA THR A 145 -14.35 -17.66 2.81
C THR A 145 -14.64 -18.16 1.39
N ALA A 146 -14.89 -17.27 0.43
CA ALA A 146 -15.17 -17.63 -0.94
C ALA A 146 -13.96 -18.28 -1.64
N LEU A 147 -12.75 -17.80 -1.37
CA LEU A 147 -11.51 -18.40 -1.88
C LEU A 147 -11.28 -19.81 -1.33
N VAL A 148 -11.40 -19.98 -0.01
CA VAL A 148 -11.27 -21.31 0.63
C VAL A 148 -12.32 -22.28 0.13
N HIS A 149 -13.53 -21.82 -0.14
CA HIS A 149 -14.59 -22.67 -0.73
C HIS A 149 -14.23 -23.17 -2.15
N CYS A 150 -13.58 -22.34 -2.95
CA CYS A 150 -13.12 -22.69 -4.31
C CYS A 150 -11.82 -23.48 -4.32
N MET A 151 -11.01 -23.35 -3.28
CA MET A 151 -9.66 -23.89 -3.17
C MET A 151 -9.46 -24.49 -1.76
N PRO A 152 -10.09 -25.63 -1.44
CA PRO A 152 -10.06 -26.21 -0.09
C PRO A 152 -8.65 -26.53 0.42
N GLU A 153 -7.69 -26.77 -0.49
CA GLU A 153 -6.29 -26.99 -0.17
C GLU A 153 -5.63 -25.80 0.56
N PHE A 154 -6.17 -24.60 0.40
CA PHE A 154 -5.71 -23.40 1.13
C PHE A 154 -6.36 -23.22 2.50
N ALA A 155 -7.36 -24.03 2.86
CA ALA A 155 -8.03 -23.95 4.17
C ALA A 155 -7.05 -24.14 5.34
N ALA A 156 -6.04 -25.02 5.17
CA ALA A 156 -4.99 -25.26 6.16
C ALA A 156 -3.95 -24.11 6.23
N ASN A 157 -3.96 -23.19 5.27
CA ASN A 157 -2.98 -22.13 5.09
C ASN A 157 -3.64 -20.74 5.04
N GLU A 158 -4.57 -20.45 5.96
CA GLU A 158 -5.28 -19.16 6.02
C GLU A 158 -4.32 -17.95 6.02
N ASN A 159 -3.10 -18.12 6.53
CA ASN A 159 -2.06 -17.09 6.50
C ASN A 159 -1.67 -16.67 5.08
N ILE A 160 -1.81 -17.54 4.07
CA ILE A 160 -1.45 -17.18 2.69
C ILE A 160 -2.39 -16.10 2.16
N ILE A 161 -3.69 -16.25 2.43
CA ILE A 161 -4.73 -15.33 1.92
C ILE A 161 -4.82 -14.06 2.79
N GLY A 162 -4.42 -14.14 4.07
CA GLY A 162 -4.59 -13.07 5.06
C GLY A 162 -3.37 -12.17 5.27
N SER A 163 -2.17 -12.61 4.88
CA SER A 163 -0.93 -11.85 5.13
C SER A 163 -0.79 -10.64 4.19
N PRO A 164 -0.39 -9.47 4.70
CA PRO A 164 -0.43 -8.21 3.94
C PRO A 164 0.36 -8.21 2.64
N ASN A 165 1.58 -8.78 2.64
CA ASN A 165 2.40 -8.78 1.43
C ASN A 165 1.97 -9.89 0.46
N ASN A 166 1.43 -11.01 0.93
CA ASN A 166 0.79 -12.00 0.08
C ASN A 166 -0.43 -11.41 -0.63
N ILE A 167 -1.27 -10.62 0.07
CA ILE A 167 -2.41 -9.92 -0.53
C ILE A 167 -1.94 -9.00 -1.66
N LEU A 168 -0.90 -8.19 -1.43
CA LEU A 168 -0.35 -7.33 -2.48
C LEU A 168 0.23 -8.15 -3.63
N GLY A 169 0.98 -9.21 -3.34
CA GLY A 169 1.50 -10.13 -4.36
C GLY A 169 0.42 -10.76 -5.23
N ILE A 170 -0.69 -11.19 -4.61
CA ILE A 170 -1.86 -11.71 -5.33
C ILE A 170 -2.47 -10.63 -6.24
N GLU A 171 -2.63 -9.38 -5.76
CA GLU A 171 -3.17 -8.29 -6.56
C GLU A 171 -2.21 -7.89 -7.70
N TYR A 172 -0.89 -7.94 -7.51
CA TYR A 172 0.08 -7.73 -8.60
C TYR A 172 -0.07 -8.81 -9.69
N ILE A 173 -0.11 -10.09 -9.31
CA ILE A 173 -0.28 -11.20 -10.25
C ILE A 173 -1.62 -11.09 -10.98
N LYS A 174 -2.70 -10.76 -10.26
CA LYS A 174 -4.04 -10.53 -10.81
C LYS A 174 -4.02 -9.40 -11.86
N SER A 175 -3.35 -8.28 -11.57
CA SER A 175 -3.23 -7.17 -12.53
C SER A 175 -2.43 -7.57 -13.77
N ILE A 176 -1.32 -8.30 -13.61
CA ILE A 176 -0.53 -8.86 -14.73
C ILE A 176 -1.42 -9.74 -15.62
N ILE A 177 -2.20 -10.65 -15.04
CA ILE A 177 -3.09 -11.55 -15.78
C ILE A 177 -4.18 -10.76 -16.52
N ARG A 178 -4.88 -9.85 -15.83
CA ARG A 178 -5.97 -9.05 -16.43
C ARG A 178 -5.52 -8.17 -17.59
N ARG A 179 -4.28 -7.69 -17.54
CA ARG A 179 -3.68 -6.87 -18.61
C ARG A 179 -3.13 -7.70 -19.77
N GLY A 180 -3.01 -9.01 -19.61
CA GLY A 180 -2.30 -9.85 -20.57
C GLY A 180 -0.81 -9.45 -20.67
N SER A 181 -0.27 -8.89 -19.59
CA SER A 181 1.12 -8.40 -19.55
C SER A 181 2.14 -9.54 -19.67
N LYS A 182 3.26 -9.26 -20.32
CA LYS A 182 4.38 -10.20 -20.43
C LYS A 182 5.31 -10.21 -19.23
N ILE A 183 5.10 -9.31 -18.26
CA ILE A 183 5.87 -9.22 -17.03
C ILE A 183 5.73 -10.52 -16.23
N LYS A 184 6.86 -11.11 -15.84
CA LYS A 184 6.90 -12.34 -15.03
C LYS A 184 6.96 -11.98 -13.54
N PRO A 185 6.01 -12.42 -12.71
CA PRO A 185 6.10 -12.20 -11.28
C PRO A 185 7.18 -13.09 -10.64
N VAL A 186 7.97 -12.50 -9.77
CA VAL A 186 9.00 -13.16 -8.96
C VAL A 186 8.82 -12.71 -7.51
N THR A 187 8.94 -13.62 -6.55
CA THR A 187 8.81 -13.25 -5.14
C THR A 187 10.02 -13.69 -4.32
N ILE A 188 10.33 -12.88 -3.31
CA ILE A 188 11.34 -13.15 -2.30
C ILE A 188 10.60 -13.41 -0.99
N GLN A 189 10.95 -14.50 -0.32
CA GLN A 189 10.42 -14.75 1.01
C GLN A 189 10.90 -13.68 1.98
N ARG A 190 9.96 -13.03 2.66
CA ARG A 190 10.30 -12.05 3.68
C ARG A 190 10.91 -12.73 4.90
N THR A 191 12.11 -12.30 5.24
CA THR A 191 12.82 -12.70 6.44
C THR A 191 12.93 -11.51 7.40
N GLY A 192 12.73 -11.71 8.69
CA GLY A 192 12.83 -10.64 9.70
C GLY A 192 11.53 -10.41 10.46
N ALA A 193 11.38 -9.20 11.03
CA ALA A 193 10.23 -8.89 11.86
C ALA A 193 8.90 -8.92 11.06
N ASP A 194 7.85 -9.45 11.70
CA ASP A 194 6.50 -9.40 11.17
C ASP A 194 6.11 -7.97 10.80
N TYR A 195 5.27 -7.83 9.77
CA TYR A 195 4.80 -6.55 9.28
C TYR A 195 4.21 -5.63 10.37
N HIS A 196 3.61 -6.22 11.39
CA HIS A 196 3.02 -5.52 12.55
C HIS A 196 3.95 -5.43 13.76
N SER A 197 5.23 -5.83 13.64
CA SER A 197 6.18 -5.69 14.74
C SER A 197 6.54 -4.23 15.00
N TYR A 198 6.37 -3.80 16.24
CA TYR A 198 6.80 -2.49 16.74
C TYR A 198 8.23 -2.52 17.33
N ARG A 199 8.88 -3.70 17.36
CA ARG A 199 10.23 -3.86 17.92
C ARG A 199 11.27 -3.91 16.81
N PHE A 200 12.43 -3.34 17.08
CA PHE A 200 13.60 -3.55 16.25
C PHE A 200 14.00 -5.03 16.25
N SER A 201 14.31 -5.53 15.11
CA SER A 201 14.81 -6.90 14.94
C SER A 201 16.29 -6.87 14.62
N ASN A 202 17.04 -7.92 15.02
CA ASN A 202 18.45 -8.06 14.71
C ASN A 202 18.72 -8.27 13.21
N SER A 203 17.70 -8.66 12.44
CA SER A 203 17.81 -8.84 10.98
C SER A 203 17.32 -7.61 10.21
N PHE A 204 16.01 -7.42 10.15
CA PHE A 204 15.38 -6.26 9.47
C PHE A 204 14.18 -5.77 10.28
N SER A 205 14.20 -4.50 10.65
CA SER A 205 13.05 -3.87 11.30
C SER A 205 12.00 -3.45 10.27
N SER A 206 10.73 -3.43 10.68
CA SER A 206 9.64 -2.94 9.83
C SER A 206 9.67 -1.42 9.71
N SER A 207 9.20 -0.87 8.57
CA SER A 207 8.99 0.58 8.43
C SER A 207 8.05 1.14 9.52
N LEU A 208 7.13 0.33 10.05
CA LEU A 208 6.24 0.71 11.14
C LEU A 208 7.04 0.95 12.43
N ALA A 209 7.95 0.03 12.79
CA ALA A 209 8.81 0.18 13.97
C ALA A 209 9.68 1.45 13.88
N LEU A 210 10.23 1.73 12.70
CA LEU A 210 11.03 2.93 12.46
C LEU A 210 10.20 4.21 12.64
N ARG A 211 8.99 4.27 12.04
CA ARG A 211 8.10 5.42 12.23
C ARG A 211 7.70 5.60 13.69
N GLN A 212 7.44 4.50 14.41
CA GLN A 212 7.09 4.57 15.83
C GLN A 212 8.24 5.14 16.67
N ALA A 213 9.47 4.73 16.40
CA ALA A 213 10.64 5.29 17.08
C ALA A 213 10.78 6.81 16.86
N LEU A 214 10.47 7.28 15.66
CA LEU A 214 10.57 8.70 15.27
C LEU A 214 9.47 9.60 15.82
N HIS A 215 8.46 9.08 16.54
CA HIS A 215 7.46 9.90 17.23
C HIS A 215 8.03 10.71 18.39
N THR A 216 9.15 10.27 18.94
CA THR A 216 9.84 10.99 20.04
C THR A 216 10.84 11.98 19.45
N PRO A 217 10.80 13.28 19.80
CA PRO A 217 11.80 14.25 19.38
C PRO A 217 13.22 13.79 19.78
N GLY A 218 14.22 14.07 18.94
CA GLY A 218 15.61 13.66 19.17
C GLY A 218 15.91 12.18 18.95
N SER A 219 14.96 11.40 18.44
CA SER A 219 15.06 9.93 18.33
C SER A 219 15.73 9.42 17.05
N LEU A 220 16.22 10.29 16.17
CA LEU A 220 16.82 9.88 14.90
C LEU A 220 17.96 8.86 15.09
N GLU A 221 18.77 9.01 16.16
CA GLU A 221 19.88 8.11 16.46
C GLU A 221 19.42 6.65 16.70
N LEU A 222 18.19 6.46 17.21
CA LEU A 222 17.64 5.12 17.49
C LEU A 222 17.50 4.26 16.24
N ILE A 223 17.40 4.87 15.06
CA ILE A 223 17.22 4.16 13.80
C ILE A 223 18.50 4.05 12.96
N ARG A 224 19.63 4.58 13.44
CA ARG A 224 20.92 4.61 12.71
C ARG A 224 21.30 3.23 12.16
N ASP A 225 21.22 2.20 12.99
CA ASP A 225 21.60 0.85 12.62
C ASP A 225 20.53 0.09 11.81
N GLN A 226 19.37 0.70 11.61
CA GLN A 226 18.24 0.09 10.87
C GLN A 226 18.20 0.51 9.40
N VAL A 227 18.96 1.52 9.04
CA VAL A 227 19.02 2.07 7.69
C VAL A 227 20.45 2.03 7.14
N PRO A 228 20.67 2.05 5.81
CA PRO A 228 21.99 2.30 5.23
C PRO A 228 22.54 3.67 5.68
N SER A 229 23.89 3.81 5.77
CA SER A 229 24.52 5.06 6.22
C SER A 229 24.13 6.27 5.37
N ASN A 230 24.13 6.13 4.04
CA ASN A 230 23.71 7.17 3.12
C ASN A 230 22.24 7.58 3.28
N VAL A 231 21.36 6.65 3.69
CA VAL A 231 19.97 6.95 4.03
C VAL A 231 19.88 7.73 5.34
N TYR A 232 20.68 7.34 6.34
CA TYR A 232 20.75 8.08 7.60
C TYR A 232 21.21 9.53 7.39
N ASP A 233 22.21 9.75 6.54
CA ASP A 233 22.71 11.08 6.23
C ASP A 233 21.63 11.96 5.59
N ILE A 234 20.85 11.42 4.62
CA ILE A 234 19.70 12.13 4.03
C ILE A 234 18.64 12.45 5.09
N MET A 235 18.37 11.52 6.01
CA MET A 235 17.43 11.77 7.11
C MET A 235 17.93 12.87 8.02
N ALA A 236 19.21 12.86 8.40
CA ALA A 236 19.81 13.86 9.26
C ALA A 236 19.81 15.27 8.64
N GLU A 237 20.04 15.37 7.33
CA GLU A 237 19.93 16.64 6.58
C GLU A 237 18.56 17.31 6.73
N ASN A 238 17.48 16.51 6.83
CA ASN A 238 16.08 16.93 6.83
C ASN A 238 15.42 16.92 8.22
N TYR A 239 16.10 16.33 9.22
CA TYR A 239 15.53 16.12 10.55
C TYR A 239 15.13 17.42 11.23
N GLU A 240 13.93 17.45 11.81
CA GLU A 240 13.31 18.61 12.46
C GLU A 240 13.13 19.84 11.55
N LYS A 241 13.28 19.68 10.22
CA LYS A 241 12.99 20.71 9.21
C LYS A 241 11.76 20.33 8.39
N THR A 242 11.85 19.24 7.62
CA THR A 242 10.80 18.72 6.74
C THR A 242 10.47 17.25 7.06
N PHE A 243 11.15 16.66 8.02
CA PHE A 243 11.05 15.28 8.48
C PHE A 243 11.24 15.22 10.01
N PRO A 244 10.49 14.38 10.75
CA PRO A 244 9.42 13.48 10.28
C PRO A 244 8.06 14.17 10.14
N VAL A 245 7.23 13.65 9.20
CA VAL A 245 5.83 14.08 8.98
C VAL A 245 4.87 13.00 9.44
N PHE A 246 3.83 13.39 10.17
CA PHE A 246 2.84 12.48 10.74
C PHE A 246 1.39 12.86 10.34
N PRO A 247 0.42 11.93 10.42
CA PRO A 247 -0.98 12.25 10.12
C PRO A 247 -1.54 13.44 10.92
N ARG A 248 -1.14 13.59 12.18
CA ARG A 248 -1.55 14.71 13.05
C ARG A 248 -1.20 16.08 12.47
N ASP A 249 -0.12 16.19 11.69
CA ASP A 249 0.32 17.46 11.10
C ASP A 249 -0.68 17.99 10.04
N PHE A 250 -1.52 17.11 9.52
CA PHE A 250 -2.59 17.41 8.58
C PHE A 250 -3.96 17.64 9.25
N SER A 251 -4.06 17.58 10.57
CA SER A 251 -5.34 17.66 11.30
C SER A 251 -6.11 18.94 11.01
N ALA A 252 -5.44 20.09 11.03
CA ALA A 252 -6.06 21.38 10.74
C ALA A 252 -6.57 21.49 9.29
N MET A 253 -5.75 21.03 8.33
CA MET A 253 -6.11 21.03 6.91
C MET A 253 -7.28 20.09 6.63
N LEU A 254 -7.27 18.90 7.21
CA LEU A 254 -8.38 17.94 7.11
C LEU A 254 -9.65 18.54 7.72
N LYS A 255 -9.57 19.12 8.91
CA LYS A 255 -10.72 19.75 9.56
C LYS A 255 -11.31 20.86 8.74
N TYR A 256 -10.47 21.76 8.21
CA TYR A 256 -10.91 22.81 7.29
C TYR A 256 -11.63 22.24 6.07
N LYS A 257 -11.02 21.23 5.43
CA LYS A 257 -11.62 20.58 4.26
C LYS A 257 -12.97 19.93 4.57
N LEU A 258 -13.07 19.24 5.71
CA LEU A 258 -14.33 18.64 6.16
C LEU A 258 -15.44 19.69 6.36
N LEU A 259 -15.12 20.82 7.00
CA LEU A 259 -16.10 21.91 7.22
C LEU A 259 -16.56 22.55 5.90
N VAL A 260 -15.65 22.80 4.97
CA VAL A 260 -15.99 23.37 3.65
C VAL A 260 -16.91 22.45 2.87
N GLU A 261 -16.77 21.16 3.01
CA GLU A 261 -17.55 20.15 2.27
C GLU A 261 -18.82 19.68 3.00
N GLU A 262 -19.03 20.12 4.25
CA GLU A 262 -20.12 19.64 5.14
C GLU A 262 -21.49 19.66 4.48
N SER A 263 -21.87 20.79 3.88
CA SER A 263 -23.19 20.98 3.26
C SER A 263 -23.45 20.08 2.05
N ARG A 264 -22.38 19.59 1.40
CA ARG A 264 -22.47 18.72 0.21
C ARG A 264 -22.34 17.25 0.57
N GLY A 265 -22.00 16.92 1.81
CA GLY A 265 -21.64 15.56 2.23
C GLY A 265 -20.34 15.07 1.57
N TYR A 266 -19.99 13.82 1.85
CA TYR A 266 -18.70 13.24 1.47
C TYR A 266 -18.81 12.07 0.52
N SER A 267 -20.01 11.62 0.15
CA SER A 267 -20.24 10.42 -0.67
C SER A 267 -19.64 10.48 -2.08
N ARG A 268 -19.34 11.69 -2.59
CA ARG A 268 -18.67 11.88 -3.88
C ARG A 268 -17.18 11.55 -3.88
N PHE A 269 -16.54 11.48 -2.69
CA PHE A 269 -15.12 11.11 -2.58
C PHE A 269 -14.93 9.61 -2.68
N VAL A 270 -13.74 9.19 -3.11
CA VAL A 270 -13.38 7.79 -3.28
C VAL A 270 -13.54 7.01 -1.96
N ASP A 271 -13.95 5.75 -2.02
CA ASP A 271 -14.19 4.83 -0.90
C ASP A 271 -15.33 5.21 0.07
N ILE A 272 -16.06 6.30 -0.15
CA ILE A 272 -17.11 6.79 0.73
C ILE A 272 -18.50 6.55 0.10
N ASN A 273 -19.35 5.77 0.77
CA ASN A 273 -20.78 5.65 0.46
C ASN A 273 -21.61 6.59 1.34
N GLU A 274 -22.92 6.62 1.14
CA GLU A 274 -23.81 7.51 1.91
C GLU A 274 -23.75 7.24 3.41
N ASP A 275 -23.77 5.97 3.84
CA ASP A 275 -23.69 5.62 5.27
C ASP A 275 -22.39 6.12 5.93
N LEU A 276 -21.27 6.05 5.19
CA LEU A 276 -19.98 6.55 5.67
C LEU A 276 -19.92 8.07 5.66
N SER A 277 -20.54 8.72 4.68
CA SER A 277 -20.71 10.17 4.63
C SER A 277 -21.50 10.66 5.84
N ASP A 278 -22.64 10.05 6.14
CA ASP A 278 -23.47 10.38 7.31
C ASP A 278 -22.73 10.14 8.63
N ARG A 279 -21.93 9.07 8.70
CA ARG A 279 -21.10 8.80 9.87
C ARG A 279 -20.05 9.88 10.09
N ILE A 280 -19.41 10.39 9.02
CA ILE A 280 -18.47 11.51 9.11
C ILE A 280 -19.21 12.76 9.60
N LEU A 281 -20.37 13.11 9.00
CA LEU A 281 -21.17 14.27 9.42
C LEU A 281 -21.54 14.22 10.90
N LYS A 282 -22.07 13.10 11.39
CA LYS A 282 -22.46 12.90 12.82
C LYS A 282 -21.29 13.02 13.81
N ASN A 283 -20.06 12.84 13.33
CA ASN A 283 -18.86 12.86 14.18
C ASN A 283 -17.93 14.03 13.89
N LEU A 284 -18.30 14.90 12.96
CA LEU A 284 -17.46 16.00 12.45
C LEU A 284 -16.91 16.90 13.57
N TYR A 285 -17.69 17.17 14.60
CA TYR A 285 -17.32 18.06 15.70
C TYR A 285 -16.74 17.35 16.94
N LYS A 286 -16.60 16.02 16.90
CA LYS A 286 -16.12 15.24 18.08
C LYS A 286 -14.59 15.22 18.20
N SER A 287 -13.86 15.48 17.14
CA SER A 287 -12.40 15.55 17.17
C SER A 287 -11.87 16.55 16.14
N TYR A 288 -10.71 17.12 16.47
CA TYR A 288 -9.90 17.94 15.56
C TYR A 288 -8.66 17.19 15.07
N ASP A 289 -8.29 16.10 15.74
CA ASP A 289 -7.12 15.31 15.43
C ASP A 289 -7.43 14.22 14.40
N TYR A 290 -6.52 14.04 13.43
CA TYR A 290 -6.67 13.09 12.32
C TYR A 290 -6.81 11.64 12.83
N GLU A 291 -5.93 11.22 13.74
CA GLU A 291 -5.87 9.84 14.23
C GLU A 291 -7.07 9.53 15.13
N SER A 292 -7.42 10.47 16.01
CA SER A 292 -8.63 10.35 16.86
C SER A 292 -9.90 10.28 16.03
N LEU A 293 -9.99 11.03 14.92
CA LEU A 293 -11.13 10.94 14.01
C LEU A 293 -11.20 9.57 13.31
N CYS A 294 -10.05 9.01 12.92
CA CYS A 294 -10.00 7.63 12.41
C CYS A 294 -10.54 6.62 13.43
N ASP A 295 -10.17 6.76 14.69
CA ASP A 295 -10.62 5.87 15.77
C ASP A 295 -12.13 5.98 16.03
N ILE A 296 -12.69 7.18 15.98
CA ILE A 296 -14.13 7.43 16.12
C ILE A 296 -14.92 6.82 14.96
N LEU A 297 -14.39 6.90 13.74
CA LEU A 297 -15.09 6.48 12.53
C LEU A 297 -14.96 4.99 12.21
N LYS A 298 -13.93 4.29 12.76
CA LYS A 298 -13.75 2.85 12.53
C LYS A 298 -14.90 2.03 13.16
N SER A 299 -15.14 0.85 12.61
CA SER A 299 -16.12 -0.10 13.15
C SER A 299 -15.72 -1.53 12.79
N LYS A 300 -16.50 -2.53 13.24
CA LYS A 300 -16.27 -3.95 12.91
C LYS A 300 -16.08 -4.18 11.39
N ASN A 301 -16.82 -3.46 10.55
CA ASN A 301 -16.82 -3.63 9.10
C ASN A 301 -16.02 -2.55 8.36
N VAL A 302 -15.49 -1.54 9.04
CA VAL A 302 -14.72 -0.43 8.47
C VAL A 302 -13.42 -0.29 9.24
N THR A 303 -12.34 -0.83 8.66
CA THR A 303 -11.02 -0.84 9.30
C THR A 303 -10.43 0.56 9.43
N TYR A 304 -9.51 0.76 10.38
CA TYR A 304 -8.76 2.00 10.55
C TYR A 304 -8.12 2.47 9.23
N ALA A 305 -7.43 1.57 8.52
CA ALA A 305 -6.79 1.90 7.25
C ALA A 305 -7.78 2.35 6.16
N ARG A 306 -9.01 1.80 6.14
CA ARG A 306 -10.06 2.27 5.23
C ARG A 306 -10.52 3.68 5.60
N VAL A 307 -10.75 3.95 6.88
CA VAL A 307 -11.12 5.29 7.34
C VAL A 307 -10.01 6.30 7.01
N SER A 308 -8.76 5.96 7.31
CA SER A 308 -7.62 6.82 7.01
C SER A 308 -7.54 7.16 5.51
N ARG A 309 -7.74 6.17 4.62
CA ARG A 309 -7.83 6.44 3.17
C ARG A 309 -8.99 7.37 2.80
N MET A 310 -10.18 7.15 3.37
CA MET A 310 -11.33 8.01 3.14
C MET A 310 -11.03 9.47 3.52
N LEU A 311 -10.45 9.70 4.69
CA LEU A 311 -10.05 11.04 5.14
C LEU A 311 -8.95 11.64 4.24
N CYS A 312 -7.99 10.83 3.82
CA CYS A 312 -6.96 11.21 2.86
C CYS A 312 -7.57 11.60 1.49
N HIS A 313 -8.56 10.84 0.99
CA HIS A 313 -9.26 11.17 -0.26
C HIS A 313 -10.00 12.50 -0.17
N ILE A 314 -10.63 12.81 0.98
CA ILE A 314 -11.26 14.11 1.22
C ILE A 314 -10.19 15.20 1.21
N LEU A 315 -9.10 15.02 1.96
CA LEU A 315 -7.99 15.97 2.07
C LEU A 315 -7.39 16.31 0.70
N LEU A 316 -7.13 15.29 -0.11
CA LEU A 316 -6.54 15.40 -1.45
C LEU A 316 -7.57 15.73 -2.54
N ASN A 317 -8.84 15.87 -2.19
CA ASN A 317 -9.93 16.13 -3.13
C ASN A 317 -10.08 15.05 -4.22
N LEU A 318 -9.81 13.78 -3.92
CA LEU A 318 -9.95 12.66 -4.85
C LEU A 318 -11.43 12.24 -4.96
N LYS A 319 -12.04 12.50 -6.09
CA LYS A 319 -13.46 12.20 -6.34
C LYS A 319 -13.64 10.93 -7.17
N LYS A 320 -14.79 10.28 -7.02
CA LYS A 320 -15.17 9.11 -7.82
C LYS A 320 -15.21 9.40 -9.31
N SER A 321 -15.68 10.61 -9.69
CA SER A 321 -15.70 11.09 -11.08
C SER A 321 -14.32 11.11 -11.72
N ASP A 322 -13.32 11.55 -10.95
CA ASP A 322 -11.96 11.72 -11.46
C ASP A 322 -11.33 10.31 -11.66
N MET A 323 -11.54 9.39 -10.72
CA MET A 323 -11.10 8.01 -10.85
C MET A 323 -11.76 7.28 -12.02
N TYR A 324 -13.04 7.54 -12.25
CA TYR A 324 -13.75 6.99 -13.41
C TYR A 324 -13.15 7.51 -14.72
N ALA A 325 -12.87 8.82 -14.80
CA ALA A 325 -12.27 9.44 -15.98
C ALA A 325 -10.86 8.89 -16.26
N TYR A 326 -9.99 8.78 -15.24
CA TYR A 326 -8.64 8.24 -15.38
C TYR A 326 -8.65 6.80 -15.92
N ARG A 327 -9.53 5.95 -15.41
CA ARG A 327 -9.62 4.54 -15.83
C ARG A 327 -10.12 4.39 -17.27
N ASN A 328 -11.12 5.17 -17.66
CA ASN A 328 -11.73 5.03 -18.99
C ASN A 328 -10.90 5.67 -20.10
N ASN A 329 -10.09 6.68 -19.77
CA ASN A 329 -9.24 7.35 -20.75
C ASN A 329 -7.84 6.72 -20.88
N GLY A 330 -7.58 5.60 -20.18
CA GLY A 330 -6.28 4.93 -20.21
C GLY A 330 -5.12 5.77 -19.66
N THR A 331 -5.43 6.82 -18.89
CA THR A 331 -4.42 7.64 -18.22
C THR A 331 -4.03 6.98 -16.91
N VAL A 332 -3.02 6.11 -16.97
CA VAL A 332 -2.16 5.78 -15.83
C VAL A 332 -0.82 6.40 -16.11
#